data_8e2836008fb4c01edd8d6e3c193709b7
#
_entry.id   8e2836008fb4c01edd8d6e3c193709b7
#
_cell.length_a   1.000
_cell.length_b   1.000
_cell.length_c   1.000
_cell.angle_alpha   90.00
_cell.angle_beta   90.00
_cell.angle_gamma   90.00
#
_symmetry.space_group_name_H-M   'P 1'
#
loop_
_entity.id
_entity.type
_entity.pdbx_description
1 polymer ?
#
loop_
_entity_poly.entity_id
_entity_poly.type
_entity_poly.pdbx_seq_one_letter_code
_entity_poly.pdbx_strand_id
1 'polypeptide(L)'
;LIKESSGQITLDSTTITNLAEYKRTQIVSRVFQDPSLGTCPSMTVRENLSLALNKGKLLNLKKCLRHKTNDLEHLLEGISLDLKKYLDIKVQYLSGGQRQSLSLIMSSLASPKVLLLDEHTAALDPKTSNEVIELTDKIVREKNITTLMVXXXXETRSSIWR
;
A
#
# COMPACT_ATOMS: atom_id res chain seq x y z
N LEU A 1 -4.05 -14.72 12.66
CA LEU A 1 -5.03 -14.69 11.55
C LEU A 1 -6.20 -15.62 11.85
N ILE A 2 -7.41 -15.12 11.60
CA ILE A 2 -8.64 -15.92 11.74
C ILE A 2 -8.72 -16.82 10.49
N LYS A 3 -8.81 -18.11 10.70
CA LYS A 3 -9.05 -19.06 9.63
C LYS A 3 -10.53 -19.05 9.27
N GLU A 4 -10.81 -19.19 8.00
CA GLU A 4 -12.17 -19.38 7.51
C GLU A 4 -12.76 -20.65 8.17
N SER A 5 -14.00 -20.54 8.62
CA SER A 5 -14.71 -21.68 9.24
C SER A 5 -15.15 -22.70 8.20
N SER A 6 -15.40 -22.26 6.96
CA SER A 6 -15.78 -23.12 5.83
C SER A 6 -15.60 -22.33 4.51
N GLY A 7 -15.59 -23.05 3.41
CA GLY A 7 -15.53 -22.45 2.07
C GLY A 7 -14.15 -22.42 1.46
N GLN A 8 -14.05 -21.73 0.34
CA GLN A 8 -12.85 -21.69 -0.48
C GLN A 8 -12.68 -20.29 -1.08
N ILE A 9 -11.45 -19.77 -1.02
CA ILE A 9 -11.11 -18.50 -1.65
C ILE A 9 -10.31 -18.82 -2.92
N THR A 10 -10.81 -18.36 -4.06
CA THR A 10 -10.14 -18.52 -5.35
C THR A 10 -9.80 -17.16 -5.95
N LEU A 11 -8.69 -17.10 -6.66
CA LEU A 11 -8.25 -15.92 -7.39
C LEU A 11 -7.69 -16.39 -8.74
N ASP A 12 -8.26 -15.91 -9.84
CA ASP A 12 -7.92 -16.35 -11.21
C ASP A 12 -7.89 -17.88 -11.31
N SER A 13 -8.95 -18.52 -10.82
CA SER A 13 -9.11 -20.00 -10.82
C SER A 13 -8.09 -20.75 -9.95
N THR A 14 -7.24 -20.04 -9.20
CA THR A 14 -6.29 -20.65 -8.27
C THR A 14 -6.81 -20.56 -6.84
N THR A 15 -6.86 -21.68 -6.14
CA THR A 15 -7.26 -21.71 -4.73
C THR A 15 -6.13 -21.13 -3.87
N ILE A 16 -6.47 -20.09 -3.09
CA ILE A 16 -5.52 -19.43 -2.20
C ILE A 16 -5.84 -19.67 -0.71
N THR A 17 -6.90 -20.40 -0.40
CA THR A 17 -7.35 -20.68 0.97
C THR A 17 -6.20 -21.21 1.85
N ASN A 18 -5.50 -22.23 1.37
CA ASN A 18 -4.47 -22.91 2.15
C ASN A 18 -3.04 -22.45 1.85
N LEU A 19 -2.90 -21.34 1.09
CA LEU A 19 -1.57 -20.80 0.84
C LEU A 19 -0.93 -20.29 2.13
N ALA A 20 0.34 -20.56 2.32
CA ALA A 20 1.13 -19.97 3.40
C ALA A 20 1.03 -18.44 3.32
N GLU A 21 0.98 -17.78 4.47
CA GLU A 21 0.76 -16.35 4.59
C GLU A 21 1.73 -15.53 3.70
N TYR A 22 3.02 -15.87 3.73
CA TYR A 22 4.03 -15.16 2.94
C TYR A 22 3.80 -15.25 1.42
N LYS A 23 3.20 -16.35 0.94
CA LYS A 23 2.82 -16.51 -0.47
C LYS A 23 1.57 -15.68 -0.78
N ARG A 24 0.61 -15.68 0.14
CA ARG A 24 -0.65 -14.92 0.00
C ARG A 24 -0.37 -13.42 -0.06
N THR A 25 0.58 -12.91 0.74
CA THR A 25 0.93 -11.48 0.76
C THR A 25 1.59 -11.00 -0.54
N GLN A 26 2.04 -11.90 -1.41
CA GLN A 26 2.56 -11.54 -2.74
C GLN A 26 1.41 -11.24 -3.72
N ILE A 27 0.22 -11.78 -3.46
CA ILE A 27 -0.94 -11.69 -4.35
C ILE A 27 -1.97 -10.70 -3.81
N VAL A 28 -2.13 -10.66 -2.49
CA VAL A 28 -3.08 -9.79 -1.80
C VAL A 28 -2.30 -8.82 -0.92
N SER A 29 -2.50 -7.52 -1.14
CA SER A 29 -1.95 -6.48 -0.28
C SER A 29 -3.07 -5.82 0.52
N ARG A 30 -2.71 -5.23 1.65
CA ARG A 30 -3.66 -4.52 2.52
C ARG A 30 -3.07 -3.18 2.94
N VAL A 31 -3.89 -2.15 2.89
CA VAL A 31 -3.62 -0.84 3.49
C VAL A 31 -4.47 -0.77 4.75
N PHE A 32 -3.81 -0.52 5.86
CA PHE A 32 -4.46 -0.46 7.18
C PHE A 32 -4.99 0.95 7.46
N GLN A 33 -5.95 1.03 8.36
CA GLN A 33 -6.44 2.30 8.91
C GLN A 33 -5.28 3.08 9.56
N ASP A 34 -4.45 2.39 10.34
CA ASP A 34 -3.22 2.97 10.93
C ASP A 34 -2.04 2.67 10.00
N PRO A 35 -1.46 3.69 9.34
CA PRO A 35 -0.33 3.47 8.42
C PRO A 35 0.94 2.94 9.11
N SER A 36 1.04 3.05 10.43
CA SER A 36 2.21 2.51 11.15
C SER A 36 2.29 0.97 11.07
N LEU A 37 1.14 0.31 10.81
CA LEU A 37 1.10 -1.15 10.63
C LEU A 37 1.65 -1.58 9.26
N GLY A 38 1.71 -0.65 8.30
CA GLY A 38 2.21 -0.92 6.94
C GLY A 38 3.59 -0.33 6.65
N THR A 39 4.17 0.41 7.61
CA THR A 39 5.45 1.10 7.44
C THR A 39 6.38 0.84 8.62
N CYS A 40 7.66 1.16 8.46
CA CYS A 40 8.63 1.13 9.56
C CYS A 40 8.95 2.59 9.95
N PRO A 41 8.37 3.11 11.05
CA PRO A 41 8.50 4.54 11.41
C PRO A 41 9.92 5.02 11.65
N SER A 42 10.82 4.14 12.14
CA SER A 42 12.22 4.48 12.43
C SER A 42 13.10 4.54 11.18
N MET A 43 12.62 4.02 10.06
CA MET A 43 13.32 4.02 8.76
C MET A 43 12.89 5.21 7.92
N THR A 44 13.75 5.61 6.98
CA THR A 44 13.43 6.67 6.01
C THR A 44 12.37 6.20 5.00
N VAL A 45 11.76 7.14 4.29
CA VAL A 45 10.85 6.85 3.16
C VAL A 45 11.55 5.96 2.14
N ARG A 46 12.79 6.30 1.78
CA ARG A 46 13.64 5.54 0.85
C ARG A 46 13.79 4.08 1.27
N GLU A 47 14.11 3.86 2.55
CA GLU A 47 14.30 2.51 3.09
C GLU A 47 13.00 1.71 3.07
N ASN A 48 11.88 2.33 3.44
CA ASN A 48 10.55 1.71 3.40
C ASN A 48 10.19 1.29 1.96
N LEU A 49 10.35 2.19 0.99
CA LEU A 49 10.08 1.89 -0.43
C LEU A 49 10.98 0.76 -0.94
N SER A 50 12.26 0.77 -0.54
CA SER A 50 13.23 -0.26 -0.94
C SER A 50 12.83 -1.63 -0.41
N LEU A 51 12.32 -1.69 0.83
CA LEU A 51 11.81 -2.94 1.40
C LEU A 51 10.59 -3.43 0.61
N ALA A 52 9.66 -2.53 0.30
CA ALA A 52 8.43 -2.87 -0.45
C ALA A 52 8.75 -3.41 -1.85
N LEU A 53 9.72 -2.81 -2.55
CA LEU A 53 10.17 -3.25 -3.88
C LEU A 53 10.79 -4.64 -3.87
N ASN A 54 11.31 -5.07 -2.72
CA ASN A 54 11.96 -6.38 -2.57
C ASN A 54 11.05 -7.40 -1.87
N LYS A 55 9.79 -7.08 -1.65
CA LYS A 55 8.81 -7.97 -1.03
C LYS A 55 8.74 -9.30 -1.80
N GLY A 56 8.91 -10.39 -1.09
CA GLY A 56 8.85 -11.73 -1.68
C GLY A 56 10.16 -12.22 -2.31
N LYS A 57 11.20 -11.39 -2.36
CA LYS A 57 12.51 -11.78 -2.87
C LYS A 57 13.41 -12.21 -1.72
N LEU A 58 14.36 -13.10 -2.00
CA LEU A 58 15.35 -13.52 -1.01
C LEU A 58 16.12 -12.28 -0.51
N LEU A 59 16.10 -12.08 0.79
CA LEU A 59 16.62 -10.86 1.42
C LEU A 59 18.14 -10.77 1.35
N ASN A 60 18.63 -9.94 0.44
CA ASN A 60 19.96 -9.38 0.55
C ASN A 60 19.77 -7.93 0.97
N LEU A 61 19.77 -7.68 2.27
CA LEU A 61 19.49 -6.35 2.86
C LEU A 61 20.41 -5.26 2.30
N LYS A 62 21.68 -5.57 2.05
CA LYS A 62 22.62 -4.61 1.46
C LYS A 62 22.22 -4.21 0.05
N LYS A 63 21.74 -5.17 -0.75
CA LYS A 63 21.27 -4.92 -2.11
C LYS A 63 19.88 -4.27 -2.11
N CYS A 64 19.05 -4.67 -1.15
CA CYS A 64 17.70 -4.14 -0.97
C CYS A 64 17.69 -2.63 -0.77
N LEU A 65 18.61 -2.10 0.04
CA LEU A 65 18.68 -0.69 0.37
C LEU A 65 19.44 0.17 -0.66
N ARG A 66 19.92 -0.44 -1.75
CA ARG A 66 20.73 0.24 -2.77
C ARG A 66 19.94 0.67 -4.02
N HIS A 67 18.65 0.81 -3.92
CA HIS A 67 17.88 1.38 -5.06
C HIS A 67 18.38 2.79 -5.35
N LYS A 68 18.62 3.06 -6.61
CA LYS A 68 19.09 4.38 -7.06
C LYS A 68 18.01 5.42 -6.74
N THR A 69 18.45 6.59 -6.33
CA THR A 69 17.55 7.71 -5.99
C THR A 69 16.57 7.98 -7.15
N ASN A 70 17.07 8.00 -8.38
CA ASN A 70 16.25 8.28 -9.56
C ASN A 70 15.11 7.28 -9.73
N ASP A 71 15.35 5.98 -9.47
CA ASP A 71 14.31 4.95 -9.59
C ASP A 71 13.16 5.21 -8.59
N LEU A 72 13.52 5.60 -7.36
CA LEU A 72 12.54 5.89 -6.30
C LEU A 72 11.82 7.22 -6.57
N GLU A 73 12.53 8.22 -7.11
CA GLU A 73 11.92 9.50 -7.50
C GLU A 73 10.87 9.31 -8.59
N HIS A 74 11.16 8.48 -9.59
CA HIS A 74 10.18 8.14 -10.64
C HIS A 74 8.92 7.49 -10.07
N LEU A 75 9.08 6.62 -9.07
CA LEU A 75 7.93 5.99 -8.42
C LEU A 75 7.02 7.00 -7.71
N LEU A 76 7.57 8.15 -7.32
CA LEU A 76 6.84 9.18 -6.58
C LEU A 76 6.40 10.34 -7.47
N GLU A 77 6.69 10.30 -8.77
CA GLU A 77 6.28 11.36 -9.71
C GLU A 77 4.76 11.44 -9.83
N GLY A 78 4.26 12.65 -9.82
CA GLY A 78 2.84 12.92 -9.97
C GLY A 78 2.00 12.61 -8.74
N ILE A 79 2.64 12.41 -7.57
CA ILE A 79 1.95 12.22 -6.29
C ILE A 79 1.82 13.58 -5.62
N SER A 80 0.59 14.00 -5.37
CA SER A 80 0.26 15.34 -4.87
C SER A 80 0.88 15.68 -3.51
N LEU A 81 1.14 14.68 -2.66
CA LEU A 81 1.67 14.88 -1.30
C LEU A 81 3.20 15.04 -1.26
N ASP A 82 3.84 15.16 -2.43
CA ASP A 82 5.24 15.54 -2.60
C ASP A 82 6.25 14.71 -1.79
N LEU A 83 5.98 13.40 -1.67
CA LEU A 83 6.83 12.45 -0.92
C LEU A 83 8.28 12.43 -1.41
N LYS A 84 8.53 12.87 -2.65
CA LYS A 84 9.86 12.95 -3.24
C LYS A 84 10.83 13.80 -2.37
N LYS A 85 10.33 14.88 -1.78
CA LYS A 85 11.13 15.75 -0.90
C LYS A 85 11.50 15.10 0.43
N TYR A 86 10.80 14.04 0.81
CA TYR A 86 10.92 13.39 2.12
C TYR A 86 11.67 12.06 2.06
N LEU A 87 12.31 11.72 0.91
CA LEU A 87 12.96 10.41 0.72
C LEU A 87 13.93 10.04 1.85
N ASP A 88 14.68 11.00 2.35
CA ASP A 88 15.69 10.77 3.39
C ASP A 88 15.21 11.15 4.80
N ILE A 89 13.91 11.41 4.94
CA ILE A 89 13.28 11.71 6.24
C ILE A 89 12.66 10.40 6.78
N LYS A 90 12.81 10.19 8.09
CA LYS A 90 12.18 9.04 8.76
C LYS A 90 10.66 9.18 8.73
N VAL A 91 9.99 8.06 8.51
CA VAL A 91 8.52 8.01 8.36
C VAL A 91 7.79 8.57 9.58
N GLN A 92 8.36 8.44 10.77
CA GLN A 92 7.75 8.98 12.00
C GLN A 92 7.56 10.51 11.96
N TYR A 93 8.32 11.24 11.13
CA TYR A 93 8.22 12.70 11.00
C TYR A 93 7.30 13.16 9.87
N LEU A 94 6.70 12.24 9.13
CA LEU A 94 5.72 12.55 8.10
C LEU A 94 4.35 12.91 8.71
N SER A 95 3.56 13.69 7.99
CA SER A 95 2.15 13.92 8.36
C SER A 95 1.34 12.62 8.22
N GLY A 96 0.15 12.58 8.80
CA GLY A 96 -0.77 11.44 8.69
C GLY A 96 -1.04 11.05 7.24
N GLY A 97 -1.39 12.04 6.41
CA GLY A 97 -1.66 11.83 4.98
C GLY A 97 -0.44 11.35 4.21
N GLN A 98 0.75 11.91 4.50
CA GLN A 98 1.99 11.45 3.87
C GLN A 98 2.31 10.00 4.24
N ARG A 99 2.11 9.61 5.51
CA ARG A 99 2.30 8.22 5.95
C ARG A 99 1.29 7.29 5.27
N GLN A 100 0.04 7.73 5.15
CA GLN A 100 -1.02 6.94 4.51
C GLN A 100 -0.72 6.75 3.01
N SER A 101 -0.30 7.82 2.33
CA SER A 101 0.10 7.76 0.91
C SER A 101 1.29 6.82 0.72
N LEU A 102 2.28 6.89 1.61
CA LEU A 102 3.44 6.00 1.56
C LEU A 102 3.00 4.54 1.72
N SER A 103 2.14 4.24 2.70
CA SER A 103 1.60 2.89 2.95
C SER A 103 0.87 2.35 1.70
N LEU A 104 0.05 3.19 1.07
CA LEU A 104 -0.68 2.86 -0.15
C LEU A 104 0.27 2.53 -1.31
N ILE A 105 1.25 3.41 -1.55
CA ILE A 105 2.28 3.21 -2.59
C ILE A 105 3.01 1.89 -2.35
N MET A 106 3.51 1.68 -1.14
CA MET A 106 4.24 0.45 -0.78
C MET A 106 3.40 -0.81 -1.02
N SER A 107 2.09 -0.75 -0.70
CA SER A 107 1.16 -1.86 -0.89
C SER A 107 0.96 -2.18 -2.38
N SER A 108 1.12 -1.19 -3.26
CA SER A 108 0.94 -1.35 -4.71
C SER A 108 2.23 -1.75 -5.45
N LEU A 109 3.41 -1.58 -4.84
CA LEU A 109 4.71 -1.81 -5.53
C LEU A 109 4.93 -3.26 -5.92
N ALA A 110 4.41 -4.21 -5.16
CA ALA A 110 4.51 -5.64 -5.49
C ALA A 110 3.53 -6.06 -6.59
N SER A 111 2.79 -5.13 -7.17
CA SER A 111 1.74 -5.36 -8.18
C SER A 111 0.79 -6.48 -7.74
N PRO A 112 0.13 -6.32 -6.58
CA PRO A 112 -0.80 -7.33 -6.10
C PRO A 112 -1.99 -7.45 -7.04
N LYS A 113 -2.63 -8.61 -7.09
CA LYS A 113 -3.88 -8.80 -7.84
C LYS A 113 -5.09 -8.22 -7.10
N VAL A 114 -5.01 -8.22 -5.76
CA VAL A 114 -6.08 -7.69 -4.91
C VAL A 114 -5.49 -6.72 -3.89
N LEU A 115 -6.12 -5.55 -3.75
CA LEU A 115 -5.79 -4.55 -2.74
C LEU A 115 -6.98 -4.40 -1.80
N LEU A 116 -6.74 -4.60 -0.52
CA LEU A 116 -7.73 -4.41 0.54
C LEU A 116 -7.46 -3.08 1.22
N LEU A 117 -8.47 -2.20 1.22
CA LEU A 117 -8.39 -0.86 1.84
C LEU A 117 -9.32 -0.81 3.04
N ASP A 118 -8.74 -0.70 4.22
CA ASP A 118 -9.46 -0.77 5.50
C ASP A 118 -9.53 0.62 6.14
N GLU A 119 -10.60 1.35 5.86
CA GLU A 119 -10.86 2.70 6.37
C GLU A 119 -9.64 3.64 6.28
N HIS A 120 -8.90 3.53 5.20
CA HIS A 120 -7.56 4.12 5.06
C HIS A 120 -7.52 5.66 5.03
N THR A 121 -8.67 6.32 5.07
CA THR A 121 -8.76 7.80 5.12
C THR A 121 -9.48 8.31 6.38
N ALA A 122 -9.97 7.42 7.24
CA ALA A 122 -10.86 7.80 8.37
C ALA A 122 -10.22 8.75 9.39
N ALA A 123 -8.89 8.70 9.54
CA ALA A 123 -8.16 9.51 10.52
C ALA A 123 -7.58 10.81 9.92
N LEU A 124 -7.96 11.15 8.67
CA LEU A 124 -7.40 12.30 7.95
C LEU A 124 -8.43 13.45 7.89
N ASP A 125 -7.92 14.67 7.77
CA ASP A 125 -8.77 15.83 7.49
C ASP A 125 -9.37 15.72 6.08
N PRO A 126 -10.50 16.39 5.78
CA PRO A 126 -11.20 16.20 4.50
C PRO A 126 -10.36 16.49 3.26
N LYS A 127 -9.48 17.49 3.31
CA LYS A 127 -8.63 17.85 2.16
C LYS A 127 -7.62 16.72 1.89
N THR A 128 -6.90 16.31 2.93
CA THR A 128 -5.90 15.23 2.83
C THR A 128 -6.57 13.89 2.46
N SER A 129 -7.75 13.62 3.00
CA SER A 129 -8.55 12.44 2.65
C SER A 129 -8.81 12.39 1.14
N ASN A 130 -9.26 13.50 0.55
CA ASN A 130 -9.51 13.59 -0.90
C ASN A 130 -8.22 13.34 -1.70
N GLU A 131 -7.09 13.90 -1.28
CA GLU A 131 -5.80 13.69 -1.95
C GLU A 131 -5.39 12.20 -1.93
N VAL A 132 -5.62 11.51 -0.80
CA VAL A 132 -5.32 10.08 -0.66
C VAL A 132 -6.27 9.23 -1.52
N ILE A 133 -7.55 9.62 -1.59
CA ILE A 133 -8.56 8.93 -2.44
C ILE A 133 -8.17 9.08 -3.93
N GLU A 134 -7.79 10.29 -4.37
CA GLU A 134 -7.35 10.52 -5.75
C GLU A 134 -6.11 9.70 -6.08
N LEU A 135 -5.16 9.61 -5.15
CA LEU A 135 -3.97 8.77 -5.31
C LEU A 135 -4.37 7.29 -5.39
N THR A 136 -5.35 6.87 -4.59
CA THR A 136 -5.87 5.49 -4.61
C THR A 136 -6.46 5.17 -5.99
N ASP A 137 -7.34 6.05 -6.50
CA ASP A 137 -7.96 5.89 -7.81
C ASP A 137 -6.89 5.77 -8.91
N LYS A 138 -5.94 6.68 -8.90
CA LYS A 138 -4.83 6.69 -9.86
C LYS A 138 -4.08 5.35 -9.85
N ILE A 139 -3.63 4.90 -8.69
CA ILE A 139 -2.85 3.65 -8.55
C ILE A 139 -3.67 2.43 -9.00
N VAL A 140 -4.93 2.35 -8.58
CA VAL A 140 -5.83 1.21 -8.89
C VAL A 140 -6.04 1.11 -10.40
N ARG A 141 -6.31 2.25 -11.06
CA ARG A 141 -6.54 2.28 -12.52
C ARG A 141 -5.26 2.00 -13.31
N GLU A 142 -4.17 2.69 -12.99
CA GLU A 142 -2.89 2.53 -13.73
C GLU A 142 -2.35 1.10 -13.64
N LYS A 143 -2.51 0.46 -12.49
CA LYS A 143 -2.00 -0.90 -12.26
C LYS A 143 -3.05 -2.00 -12.47
N ASN A 144 -4.29 -1.62 -12.78
CA ASN A 144 -5.42 -2.54 -13.00
C ASN A 144 -5.59 -3.52 -11.83
N ILE A 145 -5.64 -3.00 -10.60
CA ILE A 145 -5.69 -3.81 -9.37
C ILE A 145 -7.16 -3.97 -8.93
N THR A 146 -7.62 -5.20 -8.75
CA THR A 146 -8.94 -5.45 -8.12
C THR A 146 -8.90 -4.93 -6.69
N THR A 147 -9.81 -4.03 -6.33
CA THR A 147 -9.76 -3.36 -5.02
C THR A 147 -11.06 -3.54 -4.24
N LEU A 148 -10.93 -3.98 -3.00
CA LEU A 148 -12.03 -4.03 -2.03
C LEU A 148 -11.77 -2.96 -0.97
N MET A 149 -12.68 -1.96 -0.87
CA MET A 149 -12.58 -0.87 0.10
C MET A 149 -13.69 -0.98 1.14
N VAL A 150 -13.30 -0.94 2.39
CA VAL A 150 -14.21 -0.74 3.52
C VAL A 150 -14.12 0.73 3.88
N UNK A 151 -15.20 1.38 3.78
CA UNK A 151 -15.25 2.77 4.14
C UNK A 151 -16.23 2.97 5.25
N UNK A 152 -16.05 4.01 6.01
CA UNK A 152 -17.00 4.38 7.00
C UNK A 152 -18.14 4.98 6.30
N UNK A 153 -19.19 4.81 6.51
CA UNK A 153 -20.41 5.26 5.99
C UNK A 153 -20.65 6.71 5.79
N UNK A 154 -19.85 7.34 6.15
CA UNK A 154 -19.91 8.75 5.94
C UNK A 154 -19.43 9.20 4.60
N GLU A 155 -18.71 8.39 3.98
CA GLU A 155 -18.25 8.78 2.66
C GLU A 155 -19.08 8.05 1.60
N THR A 156 -20.16 8.65 1.20
CA THR A 156 -21.04 8.17 0.14
C THR A 156 -20.42 8.37 -1.26
N ARG A 157 -19.43 7.58 -1.58
CA ARG A 157 -19.10 7.25 -2.96
C ARG A 157 -18.93 5.74 -3.05
N SER A 158 -20.05 5.07 -3.29
CA SER A 158 -20.08 3.65 -3.64
C SER A 158 -19.52 3.48 -5.06
N SER A 159 -18.23 3.63 -5.20
CA SER A 159 -17.56 3.20 -6.43
C SER A 159 -16.88 1.88 -6.13
N ILE A 160 -17.52 0.81 -6.55
CA ILE A 160 -16.85 -0.47 -6.64
C ILE A 160 -15.79 -0.30 -7.74
N TRP A 161 -14.57 -0.29 -7.30
CA TRP A 161 -13.43 -0.19 -8.20
C TRP A 161 -13.18 -1.56 -8.82
N ARG A 162 -13.39 -1.68 -10.12
CA ARG A 162 -13.04 -2.88 -10.89
C ARG A 162 -11.58 -2.83 -11.33
#